data_08ca1746336f871e34cd4624a3ae20ad
#
_entry.id   08ca1746336f871e34cd4624a3ae20ad
#
_cell.length_a   1.000
_cell.length_b   1.000
_cell.length_c   1.000
_cell.angle_alpha   90.00
_cell.angle_beta   90.00
_cell.angle_gamma   90.00
#
_symmetry.space_group_name_H-M   'P 1'
#
loop_
_entity.id
_entity.type
_entity.pdbx_description
1 polymer ?
#
loop_
_entity_poly.entity_id
_entity_poly.type
_entity_poly.pdbx_seq_one_letter_code
_entity_poly.pdbx_strand_id
1 'polypeptide(L)'
;MVLKGDYKNMINNERLSGILLHPTSLPSPYGIGDLGDEAYAFIDFLARAGQHLWQVLPLTHTGFGDSPYQSFSAFAGQPLLIDPRHLIRLGLIGGWELTDCPIADPSHVDYGQVIPWKEKVLTLAYSRFPQKRH
;
A
#
# COMPACT_ATOMS: atom_id res chain seq x y z
N MET A 1 5.85 10.39 4.59
CA MET A 1 4.99 11.20 3.70
C MET A 1 4.50 12.42 4.47
N VAL A 2 4.69 13.61 3.95
CA VAL A 2 4.28 14.89 4.56
C VAL A 2 2.98 15.33 3.87
N LEU A 3 1.97 15.73 4.64
CA LEU A 3 0.72 16.24 4.09
C LEU A 3 0.97 17.59 3.40
N LYS A 4 0.24 17.86 2.32
CA LYS A 4 0.42 19.06 1.48
C LYS A 4 0.18 20.32 2.31
N GLY A 5 1.18 21.16 2.44
CA GLY A 5 1.15 22.42 3.22
C GLY A 5 2.16 22.46 4.37
N ASP A 6 2.51 21.28 4.94
CA ASP A 6 3.35 21.22 6.15
C ASP A 6 4.85 21.21 5.86
N TYR A 7 5.23 21.11 4.59
CA TYR A 7 6.63 21.13 4.17
C TYR A 7 7.38 22.39 4.64
N LYS A 8 6.71 23.54 4.62
CA LYS A 8 7.28 24.80 5.12
C LYS A 8 7.55 24.76 6.63
N ASN A 9 6.68 24.10 7.40
CA ASN A 9 6.80 24.03 8.87
C ASN A 9 7.97 23.13 9.29
N MET A 10 8.25 22.06 8.55
CA MET A 10 9.44 21.24 8.78
C MET A 10 10.76 22.02 8.63
N ILE A 11 10.80 22.98 7.72
CA ILE A 11 12.00 23.81 7.49
C ILE A 11 12.16 24.85 8.62
N ASN A 12 11.06 25.26 9.25
CA ASN A 12 11.05 26.30 10.29
C ASN A 12 11.27 25.76 11.72
N ASN A 13 11.62 24.48 11.88
CA ASN A 13 11.85 23.85 13.20
C ASN A 13 10.61 23.84 14.11
N GLU A 14 9.40 23.87 13.53
CA GLU A 14 8.16 23.76 14.27
C GLU A 14 7.91 22.32 14.75
N ARG A 15 7.29 22.18 15.94
CA ARG A 15 6.91 20.86 16.45
C ARG A 15 5.67 20.37 15.70
N LEU A 16 5.81 19.23 15.02
CA LEU A 16 4.72 18.57 14.30
C LEU A 16 4.30 17.30 15.03
N SER A 17 3.02 16.97 14.98
CA SER A 17 2.49 15.68 15.42
C SER A 17 2.16 14.78 14.24
N GLY A 18 2.19 13.49 14.46
CA GLY A 18 1.89 12.51 13.41
C GLY A 18 1.61 11.13 13.95
N ILE A 19 1.22 10.25 13.06
CA ILE A 19 0.92 8.84 13.36
C ILE A 19 1.90 7.95 12.62
N LEU A 20 2.45 6.96 13.32
CA LEU A 20 3.20 5.86 12.73
C LEU A 20 2.24 4.72 12.47
N LEU A 21 2.03 4.39 11.20
CA LEU A 21 1.24 3.24 10.75
C LEU A 21 1.76 2.77 9.39
N HIS A 22 2.10 1.48 9.26
CA HIS A 22 2.47 0.95 7.95
C HIS A 22 1.22 0.77 7.08
N PRO A 23 1.26 1.07 5.76
CA PRO A 23 0.09 0.96 4.89
C PRO A 23 -0.56 -0.43 4.89
N THR A 24 0.22 -1.51 5.08
CA THR A 24 -0.30 -2.88 5.17
C THR A 24 -1.24 -3.12 6.35
N SER A 25 -1.22 -2.23 7.35
CA SER A 25 -2.12 -2.28 8.52
C SER A 25 -3.43 -1.52 8.32
N LEU A 26 -3.60 -0.85 7.17
CA LEU A 26 -4.88 -0.24 6.83
C LEU A 26 -5.92 -1.32 6.51
N PRO A 27 -7.22 -1.07 6.78
CA PRO A 27 -8.28 -1.97 6.36
C PRO A 27 -8.26 -2.13 4.84
N SER A 28 -8.57 -3.33 4.35
CA SER A 28 -8.63 -3.60 2.92
C SER A 28 -9.56 -4.79 2.65
N PRO A 29 -10.33 -4.76 1.56
CA PRO A 29 -11.11 -5.92 1.14
C PRO A 29 -10.26 -7.05 0.55
N TYR A 30 -8.93 -6.88 0.50
CA TYR A 30 -8.00 -7.80 -0.16
C TYR A 30 -6.98 -8.44 0.81
N GLY A 31 -7.32 -8.53 2.09
CA GLY A 31 -6.54 -9.23 3.10
C GLY A 31 -5.24 -8.53 3.55
N ILE A 32 -4.89 -7.41 2.93
CA ILE A 32 -3.72 -6.59 3.29
C ILE A 32 -3.99 -5.14 2.88
N GLY A 33 -3.64 -4.19 3.74
CA GLY A 33 -3.70 -2.77 3.41
C GLY A 33 -2.76 -2.40 2.27
N ASP A 34 -3.15 -1.40 1.50
CA ASP A 34 -2.40 -0.94 0.32
C ASP A 34 -2.48 0.60 0.17
N LEU A 35 -1.93 1.14 -0.92
CA LEU A 35 -1.96 2.57 -1.22
C LEU A 35 -3.19 2.96 -2.07
N GLY A 36 -4.32 2.33 -1.79
CA GLY A 36 -5.60 2.58 -2.43
C GLY A 36 -6.48 3.57 -1.69
N ASP A 37 -7.80 3.40 -1.86
CA ASP A 37 -8.80 4.34 -1.36
C ASP A 37 -8.77 4.48 0.18
N GLU A 38 -8.45 3.40 0.92
CA GLU A 38 -8.32 3.43 2.38
C GLU A 38 -7.11 4.24 2.84
N ALA A 39 -6.03 4.25 2.06
CA ALA A 39 -4.87 5.09 2.35
C ALA A 39 -5.20 6.58 2.15
N TYR A 40 -5.95 6.92 1.10
CA TYR A 40 -6.45 8.29 0.92
C TYR A 40 -7.41 8.70 2.03
N ALA A 41 -8.35 7.84 2.40
CA ALA A 41 -9.27 8.10 3.51
C ALA A 41 -8.53 8.30 4.84
N PHE A 42 -7.45 7.55 5.06
CA PHE A 42 -6.60 7.70 6.25
C PHE A 42 -5.86 9.06 6.24
N ILE A 43 -5.35 9.51 5.11
CA ILE A 43 -4.73 10.83 4.95
C ILE A 43 -5.74 11.94 5.28
N ASP A 44 -6.97 11.83 4.76
CA ASP A 44 -8.04 12.78 5.03
C ASP A 44 -8.43 12.78 6.52
N PHE A 45 -8.45 11.61 7.15
CA PHE A 45 -8.67 11.47 8.59
C PHE A 45 -7.57 12.17 9.38
N LEU A 46 -6.30 11.95 9.05
CA LEU A 46 -5.16 12.60 9.72
C LEU A 46 -5.26 14.12 9.60
N ALA A 47 -5.57 14.64 8.42
CA ALA A 47 -5.72 16.07 8.19
C ALA A 47 -6.85 16.67 9.05
N ARG A 48 -8.03 16.01 9.12
CA ARG A 48 -9.13 16.44 9.98
C ARG A 48 -8.80 16.34 11.48
N ALA A 49 -7.95 15.39 11.87
CA ALA A 49 -7.48 15.23 13.24
C ALA A 49 -6.32 16.18 13.61
N GLY A 50 -5.94 17.12 12.72
CA GLY A 50 -4.85 18.06 12.94
C GLY A 50 -3.48 17.39 12.98
N GLN A 51 -3.33 16.20 12.40
CA GLN A 51 -2.03 15.53 12.26
C GLN A 51 -1.34 16.00 10.97
N HIS A 52 -0.02 16.17 11.05
CA HIS A 52 0.79 16.74 9.95
C HIS A 52 1.65 15.69 9.26
N LEU A 53 1.91 14.58 9.95
CA LEU A 53 2.82 13.55 9.47
C LEU A 53 2.16 12.17 9.50
N TRP A 54 2.38 11.43 8.44
CA TRP A 54 2.19 9.98 8.41
C TRP A 54 3.54 9.31 8.28
N GLN A 55 4.02 8.71 9.36
CA GLN A 55 5.25 7.95 9.38
C GLN A 55 4.97 6.50 8.98
N VAL A 56 5.76 5.98 8.05
CA VAL A 56 5.67 4.60 7.57
C VAL A 56 6.99 3.87 7.81
N LEU A 57 6.92 2.54 7.89
CA LEU A 57 8.11 1.68 7.80
C LEU A 57 8.60 1.64 6.35
N PRO A 58 9.79 1.08 6.05
CA PRO A 58 10.28 0.99 4.68
C PRO A 58 9.26 0.37 3.72
N LEU A 59 8.98 1.04 2.61
CA LEU A 59 8.02 0.62 1.58
C LEU A 59 8.67 -0.24 0.49
N THR A 60 9.65 -1.03 0.88
CA THR A 60 10.39 -1.92 0.02
C THR A 60 9.89 -3.36 0.18
N HIS A 61 10.31 -4.22 -0.73
CA HIS A 61 9.97 -5.65 -0.67
C HIS A 61 10.40 -6.24 0.67
N THR A 62 9.52 -7.04 1.30
CA THR A 62 9.81 -7.71 2.56
C THR A 62 10.71 -8.92 2.34
N GLY A 63 11.59 -9.19 3.29
CA GLY A 63 12.45 -10.36 3.31
C GLY A 63 11.96 -11.46 4.25
N PHE A 64 12.90 -12.11 4.93
CA PHE A 64 12.60 -13.19 5.86
C PHE A 64 11.66 -12.73 6.99
N GLY A 65 10.61 -13.52 7.24
CA GLY A 65 9.61 -13.23 8.27
C GLY A 65 8.75 -12.00 8.00
N ASP A 66 8.55 -11.65 6.71
CA ASP A 66 7.74 -10.52 6.25
C ASP A 66 8.17 -9.17 6.84
N SER A 67 9.43 -9.09 7.32
CA SER A 67 9.98 -7.89 7.91
C SER A 67 10.25 -6.80 6.86
N PRO A 68 9.71 -5.58 7.03
CA PRO A 68 9.98 -4.47 6.12
C PRO A 68 11.44 -3.98 6.19
N TYR A 69 12.19 -4.39 7.21
CA TYR A 69 13.61 -4.01 7.39
C TYR A 69 14.59 -4.96 6.72
N GLN A 70 14.14 -6.10 6.21
CA GLN A 70 14.98 -7.11 5.56
C GLN A 70 14.79 -7.15 4.05
N SER A 71 14.80 -5.98 3.43
CA SER A 71 14.67 -5.89 1.97
C SER A 71 15.98 -6.22 1.27
N PHE A 72 15.87 -6.93 0.16
CA PHE A 72 16.99 -7.18 -0.76
C PHE A 72 17.36 -5.97 -1.62
N SER A 73 16.52 -4.94 -1.66
CA SER A 73 16.73 -3.72 -2.44
C SER A 73 16.11 -2.52 -1.73
N ALA A 74 16.90 -1.47 -1.58
CA ALA A 74 16.42 -0.19 -1.04
C ALA A 74 15.56 0.61 -2.05
N PHE A 75 15.58 0.23 -3.33
CA PHE A 75 14.92 0.96 -4.42
C PHE A 75 13.70 0.25 -4.98
N ALA A 76 13.55 -1.05 -4.75
CA ALA A 76 12.40 -1.82 -5.22
C ALA A 76 11.17 -1.52 -4.35
N GLY A 77 10.12 -1.01 -4.96
CA GLY A 77 8.84 -0.83 -4.29
C GLY A 77 8.19 -2.16 -3.90
N GLN A 78 7.35 -2.14 -2.87
CA GLN A 78 6.60 -3.31 -2.40
C GLN A 78 5.36 -3.55 -3.28
N PRO A 79 5.30 -4.64 -4.07
CA PRO A 79 4.15 -4.91 -4.94
C PRO A 79 2.85 -5.11 -4.17
N LEU A 80 2.92 -5.57 -2.92
CA LEU A 80 1.74 -5.76 -2.07
C LEU A 80 0.99 -4.46 -1.78
N LEU A 81 1.63 -3.30 -1.96
CA LEU A 81 1.00 -1.98 -1.78
C LEU A 81 0.19 -1.51 -2.99
N ILE A 82 0.17 -2.26 -4.09
CA ILE A 82 -0.66 -1.95 -5.25
C ILE A 82 -2.11 -2.33 -4.96
N ASP A 83 -3.03 -1.38 -5.03
CA ASP A 83 -4.47 -1.64 -4.89
C ASP A 83 -5.02 -2.32 -6.15
N PRO A 84 -5.61 -3.53 -6.07
CA PRO A 84 -6.25 -4.20 -7.21
C PRO A 84 -7.36 -3.40 -7.88
N ARG A 85 -8.06 -2.51 -7.16
CA ARG A 85 -9.08 -1.63 -7.74
C ARG A 85 -8.49 -0.63 -8.74
N HIS A 86 -7.25 -0.21 -8.53
CA HIS A 86 -6.53 0.61 -9.52
C HIS A 86 -6.29 -0.14 -10.82
N LEU A 87 -5.98 -1.44 -10.74
CA LEU A 87 -5.79 -2.29 -11.91
C LEU A 87 -7.11 -2.48 -12.68
N ILE A 88 -8.24 -2.57 -11.96
CA ILE A 88 -9.58 -2.59 -12.58
C ILE A 88 -9.85 -1.26 -13.29
N ARG A 89 -9.60 -0.12 -12.62
CA ARG A 89 -9.79 1.21 -13.23
C ARG A 89 -8.92 1.43 -14.48
N LEU A 90 -7.78 0.81 -14.54
CA LEU A 90 -6.89 0.81 -15.72
C LEU A 90 -7.31 -0.19 -16.80
N GLY A 91 -8.33 -1.02 -16.57
CA GLY A 91 -8.80 -2.05 -17.50
C GLY A 91 -7.84 -3.22 -17.66
N LEU A 92 -6.92 -3.42 -16.71
CA LEU A 92 -5.92 -4.49 -16.74
C LEU A 92 -6.48 -5.81 -16.21
N ILE A 93 -7.44 -5.73 -15.27
CA ILE A 93 -8.16 -6.89 -14.72
C ILE A 93 -9.65 -6.56 -14.56
N GLY A 94 -10.48 -7.58 -14.47
CA GLY A 94 -11.90 -7.47 -14.12
C GLY A 94 -12.15 -7.79 -12.65
N GLY A 95 -13.23 -7.24 -12.08
CA GLY A 95 -13.60 -7.52 -10.68
C GLY A 95 -13.85 -9.00 -10.40
N TRP A 96 -14.29 -9.77 -11.40
CA TRP A 96 -14.47 -11.23 -11.30
C TRP A 96 -13.17 -12.01 -11.10
N GLU A 97 -12.02 -11.42 -11.40
CA GLU A 97 -10.70 -12.03 -11.22
C GLU A 97 -10.16 -11.87 -9.79
N LEU A 98 -10.91 -11.19 -8.93
CA LEU A 98 -10.59 -10.97 -7.51
C LEU A 98 -11.44 -11.82 -6.56
N THR A 99 -12.30 -12.70 -7.08
CA THR A 99 -13.28 -13.45 -6.29
C THR A 99 -12.68 -14.51 -5.36
N ASP A 100 -11.48 -14.96 -5.64
CA ASP A 100 -10.73 -15.94 -4.84
C ASP A 100 -9.76 -15.29 -3.83
N CYS A 101 -10.01 -14.02 -3.47
CA CYS A 101 -9.20 -13.31 -2.49
C CYS A 101 -9.25 -13.99 -1.11
N PRO A 102 -8.10 -14.35 -0.51
CA PRO A 102 -8.06 -15.03 0.76
C PRO A 102 -8.28 -14.03 1.91
N ILE A 103 -9.53 -13.87 2.33
CA ILE A 103 -9.88 -13.07 3.52
C ILE A 103 -10.35 -14.04 4.60
N ALA A 104 -9.46 -14.45 5.48
CA ALA A 104 -9.80 -15.32 6.60
C ALA A 104 -10.16 -14.52 7.85
N ASP A 105 -9.40 -13.48 8.19
CA ASP A 105 -9.60 -12.64 9.35
C ASP A 105 -9.25 -11.18 9.01
N PRO A 106 -10.20 -10.23 9.10
CA PRO A 106 -9.95 -8.83 8.78
C PRO A 106 -9.05 -8.11 9.81
N SER A 107 -8.79 -8.69 10.97
CA SER A 107 -7.93 -8.11 12.00
C SER A 107 -6.45 -8.47 11.86
N HIS A 108 -6.12 -9.35 10.91
CA HIS A 108 -4.80 -9.95 10.80
C HIS A 108 -4.46 -10.25 9.34
N VAL A 109 -3.25 -9.90 8.92
CA VAL A 109 -2.75 -10.21 7.58
C VAL A 109 -2.15 -11.60 7.55
N ASP A 110 -2.73 -12.51 6.77
CA ASP A 110 -2.14 -13.80 6.47
C ASP A 110 -1.25 -13.68 5.22
N TYR A 111 0.02 -13.36 5.43
CA TYR A 111 1.00 -13.21 4.35
C TYR A 111 1.17 -14.49 3.51
N GLY A 112 1.03 -15.66 4.14
CA GLY A 112 1.15 -16.94 3.44
C GLY A 112 0.09 -17.14 2.36
N GLN A 113 -1.08 -16.58 2.52
CA GLN A 113 -2.17 -16.64 1.56
C GLN A 113 -2.23 -15.39 0.66
N VAL A 114 -2.00 -14.22 1.22
CA VAL A 114 -2.10 -12.95 0.49
C VAL A 114 -1.01 -12.79 -0.57
N ILE A 115 0.24 -13.17 -0.26
CA ILE A 115 1.36 -13.01 -1.20
C ILE A 115 1.10 -13.79 -2.50
N PRO A 116 0.86 -15.11 -2.49
CA PRO A 116 0.64 -15.86 -3.74
C PRO A 116 -0.57 -15.36 -4.53
N TRP A 117 -1.64 -14.98 -3.84
CA TRP A 117 -2.82 -14.42 -4.49
C TRP A 117 -2.51 -13.08 -5.17
N LYS A 118 -1.87 -12.16 -4.47
CA LYS A 118 -1.53 -10.84 -5.01
C LYS A 118 -0.54 -10.93 -6.17
N GLU A 119 0.43 -11.84 -6.09
CA GLU A 119 1.37 -12.13 -7.19
C GLU A 119 0.65 -12.65 -8.44
N LYS A 120 -0.33 -13.54 -8.28
CA LYS A 120 -1.18 -14.03 -9.37
C LYS A 120 -1.92 -12.86 -10.04
N VAL A 121 -2.56 -12.00 -9.26
CA VAL A 121 -3.30 -10.83 -9.75
C VAL A 121 -2.38 -9.84 -10.48
N LEU A 122 -1.23 -9.53 -9.89
CA LEU A 122 -0.26 -8.60 -10.48
C LEU A 122 0.37 -9.16 -11.76
N THR A 123 0.69 -10.45 -11.80
CA THR A 123 1.21 -11.12 -13.00
C THR A 123 0.20 -11.07 -14.14
N LEU A 124 -1.07 -11.30 -13.84
CA LEU A 124 -2.15 -11.19 -14.82
C LEU A 124 -2.28 -9.76 -15.36
N ALA A 125 -2.30 -8.77 -14.46
CA ALA A 125 -2.34 -7.36 -14.86
C ALA A 125 -1.13 -6.97 -15.72
N TYR A 126 0.06 -7.42 -15.33
CA TYR A 126 1.29 -7.17 -16.07
C TYR A 126 1.26 -7.77 -17.48
N SER A 127 0.73 -8.98 -17.65
CA SER A 127 0.60 -9.63 -18.96
C SER A 127 -0.27 -8.83 -19.94
N ARG A 128 -1.19 -8.04 -19.42
CA ARG A 128 -2.11 -7.19 -20.21
C ARG A 128 -1.64 -5.73 -20.31
N PHE A 129 -0.59 -5.39 -19.57
CA PHE A 129 -0.07 -4.02 -19.60
C PHE A 129 0.53 -3.71 -20.98
N PRO A 130 0.14 -2.60 -21.64
CA PRO A 130 0.67 -2.24 -22.93
C PRO A 130 2.17 -2.03 -22.84
N GLN A 131 2.95 -2.93 -23.46
CA GLN A 131 4.38 -2.73 -23.57
C GLN A 131 4.61 -1.58 -24.55
N LYS A 132 5.02 -0.43 -24.05
CA LYS A 132 5.54 0.62 -24.91
C LYS A 132 6.81 0.08 -25.55
N ARG A 133 6.75 -0.23 -26.85
CA ARG A 133 7.96 -0.42 -27.66
C ARG A 133 8.66 0.94 -27.72
N HIS A 134 9.81 1.02 -27.10
CA HIS A 134 10.75 2.13 -27.30
C HIS A 134 11.45 1.99 -28.62
#